data_ac92edb4d4bdf80146cf887544baefed
#
_entry.id   ac92edb4d4bdf80146cf887544baefed
#
_cell.length_a   1.000
_cell.length_b   1.000
_cell.length_c   1.000
_cell.angle_alpha   90.00
_cell.angle_beta   90.00
_cell.angle_gamma   90.00
#
_symmetry.space_group_name_H-M   'P 1'
#
loop_
_entity.id
_entity.type
_entity.pdbx_description
1 polymer ?
#
loop_
_entity_poly.entity_id
_entity_poly.type
_entity_poly.pdbx_seq_one_letter_code
_entity_poly.pdbx_strand_id
1 'polypeptide(L)'
;MLVGLLFALFVVKLRADEFIIGCALNTFAAGLTGFLSRAVFGSSGAKNLPALPKVDLPLIRDIPFVGEVFKGLPLFFYITILLVVLLWLFVYRTPYGLWLRAAGEKPETLRTAGISPEKMKWLASLLCGIFCGIAGAYLSLCNLQGTFAENMSNSRGYVAFACVIFGAANPAKAYVAALMFGFFDAIGLRLQDRISSDLTAMIPYAITVLMMIYVVVRTEKKKRHALRRA
;
A
#
# COMPACT_ATOMS: atom_id res chain seq x y z
N MET A 1 4.70 0.69 -13.14
CA MET A 1 6.05 0.23 -13.50
C MET A 1 6.95 1.37 -14.00
N LEU A 2 6.57 2.17 -15.01
CA LEU A 2 7.37 3.31 -15.49
C LEU A 2 7.77 4.29 -14.39
N VAL A 3 6.85 4.70 -13.53
CA VAL A 3 7.13 5.60 -12.39
C VAL A 3 8.14 4.98 -11.41
N GLY A 4 8.03 3.68 -11.12
CA GLY A 4 9.00 2.96 -10.28
C GLY A 4 10.40 2.89 -10.93
N LEU A 5 10.46 2.78 -12.25
CA LEU A 5 11.71 2.81 -13.00
C LEU A 5 12.35 4.19 -12.97
N LEU A 6 11.56 5.26 -13.16
CA LEU A 6 12.03 6.64 -13.02
C LEU A 6 12.53 6.91 -11.59
N PHE A 7 11.78 6.48 -10.57
CA PHE A 7 12.21 6.61 -9.18
C PHE A 7 13.57 5.92 -8.95
N ALA A 8 13.72 4.67 -9.39
CA ALA A 8 14.97 3.94 -9.27
C ALA A 8 16.13 4.62 -10.01
N LEU A 9 15.89 5.20 -11.19
CA LEU A 9 16.89 5.92 -11.95
C LEU A 9 17.45 7.12 -11.16
N PHE A 10 16.55 7.95 -10.61
CA PHE A 10 16.97 9.14 -9.88
C PHE A 10 17.60 8.81 -8.53
N VAL A 11 17.00 7.90 -7.76
CA VAL A 11 17.44 7.59 -6.39
C VAL A 11 18.66 6.66 -6.39
N VAL A 12 18.64 5.60 -7.21
CA VAL A 12 19.73 4.60 -7.16
C VAL A 12 20.92 5.00 -8.03
N LYS A 13 20.68 5.49 -9.25
CA LYS A 13 21.76 5.84 -10.18
C LYS A 13 22.30 7.25 -9.95
N LEU A 14 21.41 8.24 -9.80
CA LEU A 14 21.80 9.64 -9.60
C LEU A 14 21.98 10.02 -8.13
N ARG A 15 21.68 9.09 -7.19
CA ARG A 15 21.83 9.29 -5.73
C ARG A 15 21.11 10.52 -5.21
N ALA A 16 19.97 10.87 -5.83
CA ALA A 16 19.13 11.97 -5.38
C ALA A 16 18.37 11.57 -4.10
N ASP A 17 17.91 12.56 -3.36
CA ASP A 17 17.11 12.35 -2.15
C ASP A 17 15.79 11.66 -2.46
N GLU A 18 15.51 10.58 -1.74
CA GLU A 18 14.33 9.72 -1.96
C GLU A 18 13.02 10.46 -1.73
N PHE A 19 13.00 11.36 -0.74
CA PHE A 19 11.79 12.12 -0.40
C PHE A 19 11.50 13.18 -1.46
N ILE A 20 12.50 13.93 -1.89
CA ILE A 20 12.36 14.99 -2.91
C ILE A 20 11.88 14.38 -4.23
N ILE A 21 12.50 13.29 -4.66
CA ILE A 21 12.10 12.59 -5.89
C ILE A 21 10.68 12.00 -5.75
N GLY A 22 10.32 11.47 -4.58
CA GLY A 22 8.97 10.98 -4.31
C GLY A 22 7.91 12.07 -4.48
N CYS A 23 8.14 13.27 -3.90
CA CYS A 23 7.25 14.42 -4.04
C CYS A 23 7.17 14.91 -5.49
N ALA A 24 8.30 15.01 -6.18
CA ALA A 24 8.35 15.44 -7.58
C ALA A 24 7.59 14.48 -8.50
N LEU A 25 7.79 13.16 -8.34
CA LEU A 25 7.09 12.14 -9.12
C LEU A 25 5.59 12.10 -8.82
N ASN A 26 5.18 12.35 -7.57
CA ASN A 26 3.77 12.43 -7.22
C ASN A 26 3.07 13.60 -7.93
N THR A 27 3.69 14.79 -7.91
CA THR A 27 3.19 15.96 -8.62
C THR A 27 3.18 15.75 -10.14
N PHE A 28 4.27 15.18 -10.67
CA PHE A 28 4.37 14.83 -12.09
C PHE A 28 3.27 13.84 -12.52
N ALA A 29 3.05 12.79 -11.73
CA ALA A 29 2.03 11.78 -12.01
C ALA A 29 0.62 12.39 -11.98
N ALA A 30 0.33 13.28 -11.03
CA ALA A 30 -0.96 13.98 -10.96
C ALA A 30 -1.18 14.87 -12.21
N GLY A 31 -0.18 15.66 -12.62
CA GLY A 31 -0.25 16.48 -13.83
C GLY A 31 -0.37 15.64 -15.11
N LEU A 32 0.43 14.57 -15.23
CA LEU A 32 0.42 13.68 -16.38
C LEU A 32 -0.92 12.94 -16.53
N THR A 33 -1.49 12.43 -15.43
CA THR A 33 -2.78 11.74 -15.47
C THR A 33 -3.92 12.68 -15.85
N GLY A 34 -3.94 13.92 -15.32
CA GLY A 34 -4.90 14.94 -15.72
C GLY A 34 -4.77 15.31 -17.20
N PHE A 35 -3.55 15.52 -17.69
CA PHE A 35 -3.29 15.81 -19.10
C PHE A 35 -3.74 14.64 -20.00
N LEU A 36 -3.34 13.41 -19.70
CA LEU A 36 -3.72 12.24 -20.49
C LEU A 36 -5.22 11.98 -20.46
N SER A 37 -5.88 12.20 -19.33
CA SER A 37 -7.34 12.07 -19.21
C SER A 37 -8.06 13.01 -20.19
N ARG A 38 -7.62 14.25 -20.29
CA ARG A 38 -8.17 15.23 -21.25
C ARG A 38 -7.82 14.88 -22.70
N ALA A 39 -6.57 14.50 -22.97
CA ALA A 39 -6.11 14.19 -24.31
C ALA A 39 -6.80 12.95 -24.92
N VAL A 40 -7.02 11.91 -24.10
CA VAL A 40 -7.60 10.64 -24.55
C VAL A 40 -9.11 10.67 -24.55
N PHE A 41 -9.72 11.29 -23.53
CA PHE A 41 -11.17 11.26 -23.33
C PHE A 41 -11.89 12.57 -23.70
N GLY A 42 -11.15 13.62 -24.03
CA GLY A 42 -11.73 14.91 -24.50
C GLY A 42 -12.44 15.74 -23.42
N SER A 43 -12.49 15.28 -22.17
CA SER A 43 -13.12 16.01 -21.06
C SER A 43 -12.46 15.67 -19.72
N SER A 44 -12.44 16.66 -18.81
CA SER A 44 -12.09 16.44 -17.40
C SER A 44 -13.33 15.89 -16.68
N GLY A 45 -13.20 14.81 -15.92
CA GLY A 45 -14.28 14.30 -15.12
C GLY A 45 -14.28 12.77 -14.97
N ALA A 46 -15.19 12.29 -14.15
CA ALA A 46 -15.34 10.86 -13.91
C ALA A 46 -15.76 10.12 -15.18
N LYS A 47 -15.06 9.05 -15.51
CA LYS A 47 -15.35 8.20 -16.67
C LYS A 47 -15.87 6.85 -16.19
N ASN A 48 -16.98 6.43 -16.77
CA ASN A 48 -17.53 5.11 -16.49
C ASN A 48 -16.73 4.05 -17.28
N LEU A 49 -16.11 3.16 -16.55
CA LEU A 49 -15.43 1.98 -17.05
C LEU A 49 -16.31 0.74 -16.75
N PRO A 50 -16.20 -0.34 -17.53
CA PRO A 50 -16.91 -1.57 -17.19
C PRO A 50 -16.42 -2.05 -15.81
N ALA A 51 -17.33 -2.09 -14.83
CA ALA A 51 -17.03 -2.63 -13.52
C ALA A 51 -16.72 -4.13 -13.63
N LEU A 52 -15.74 -4.60 -12.88
CA LEU A 52 -15.42 -6.02 -12.86
C LEU A 52 -16.54 -6.82 -12.20
N PRO A 53 -16.85 -8.02 -12.75
CA PRO A 53 -17.87 -8.87 -12.17
C PRO A 53 -17.48 -9.28 -10.75
N LYS A 54 -18.48 -9.27 -9.86
CA LYS A 54 -18.37 -9.85 -8.53
C LYS A 54 -18.26 -11.35 -8.68
N VAL A 55 -17.25 -11.98 -8.11
CA VAL A 55 -17.05 -13.43 -8.19
C VAL A 55 -17.49 -14.03 -6.86
N ASP A 56 -18.56 -14.78 -6.90
CA ASP A 56 -18.97 -15.62 -5.77
C ASP A 56 -18.23 -16.96 -5.86
N LEU A 57 -17.31 -17.20 -4.94
CA LEU A 57 -16.62 -18.50 -4.83
C LEU A 57 -17.58 -19.49 -4.15
N PRO A 58 -18.06 -20.55 -4.85
CA PRO A 58 -19.03 -21.48 -4.31
C PRO A 58 -18.55 -22.22 -3.06
N LEU A 59 -17.21 -22.37 -2.91
CA LEU A 59 -16.61 -23.11 -1.80
C LEU A 59 -16.69 -22.39 -0.44
N ILE A 60 -16.84 -21.06 -0.42
CA ILE A 60 -16.86 -20.25 0.82
C ILE A 60 -18.31 -19.90 1.20
N ARG A 61 -19.25 -20.06 0.27
CA ARG A 61 -20.66 -19.71 0.45
C ARG A 61 -21.37 -20.54 1.53
N ASP A 62 -20.93 -21.79 1.75
CA ASP A 62 -21.61 -22.76 2.61
C ASP A 62 -21.15 -22.69 4.08
N ILE A 63 -20.21 -21.80 4.44
CA ILE A 63 -19.75 -21.64 5.82
C ILE A 63 -20.65 -20.60 6.52
N PRO A 64 -21.46 -21.00 7.55
CA PRO A 64 -22.27 -20.06 8.30
C PRO A 64 -21.36 -19.02 8.98
N PHE A 65 -21.75 -17.74 8.99
CA PHE A 65 -21.03 -16.57 9.50
C PHE A 65 -19.94 -16.02 8.58
N VAL A 66 -19.09 -16.87 8.00
CA VAL A 66 -17.98 -16.46 7.12
C VAL A 66 -18.48 -16.20 5.70
N GLY A 67 -19.42 -17.02 5.24
CA GLY A 67 -19.99 -16.92 3.90
C GLY A 67 -20.67 -15.57 3.61
N GLU A 68 -21.32 -14.96 4.60
CA GLU A 68 -21.96 -13.64 4.42
C GLU A 68 -20.94 -12.49 4.25
N VAL A 69 -19.81 -12.56 4.94
CA VAL A 69 -18.74 -11.55 4.86
C VAL A 69 -18.00 -11.62 3.51
N PHE A 70 -17.91 -12.83 2.93
CA PHE A 70 -17.19 -13.06 1.66
C PHE A 70 -18.09 -13.05 0.42
N LYS A 71 -19.41 -12.92 0.57
CA LYS A 71 -20.34 -12.78 -0.55
C LYS A 71 -20.16 -11.45 -1.28
N GLY A 72 -20.04 -11.50 -2.59
CA GLY A 72 -20.00 -10.31 -3.44
C GLY A 72 -18.69 -9.52 -3.38
N LEU A 73 -17.61 -10.11 -2.88
CA LEU A 73 -16.30 -9.46 -2.90
C LEU A 73 -15.71 -9.47 -4.31
N PRO A 74 -15.05 -8.38 -4.73
CA PRO A 74 -14.39 -8.33 -6.01
C PRO A 74 -13.23 -9.33 -6.06
N LEU A 75 -12.96 -9.88 -7.25
CA LEU A 75 -11.86 -10.82 -7.50
C LEU A 75 -10.51 -10.33 -6.94
N PHE A 76 -10.28 -9.02 -6.96
CA PHE A 76 -9.06 -8.39 -6.44
C PHE A 76 -8.81 -8.65 -4.95
N PHE A 77 -9.86 -8.86 -4.16
CA PHE A 77 -9.70 -9.20 -2.73
C PHE A 77 -8.94 -10.51 -2.56
N TYR A 78 -9.30 -11.53 -3.31
CA TYR A 78 -8.64 -12.84 -3.28
C TYR A 78 -7.22 -12.76 -3.85
N ILE A 79 -7.05 -11.99 -4.93
CA ILE A 79 -5.72 -11.71 -5.50
C ILE A 79 -4.82 -11.03 -4.47
N THR A 80 -5.34 -10.09 -3.69
CA THR A 80 -4.56 -9.39 -2.66
C THR A 80 -4.07 -10.35 -1.57
N ILE A 81 -4.91 -11.26 -1.09
CA ILE A 81 -4.50 -12.27 -0.11
C ILE A 81 -3.38 -13.16 -0.69
N LEU A 82 -3.57 -13.63 -1.92
CA LEU A 82 -2.57 -14.43 -2.62
C LEU A 82 -1.24 -13.67 -2.77
N LEU A 83 -1.29 -12.40 -3.17
CA LEU A 83 -0.11 -11.55 -3.31
C LEU A 83 0.61 -11.32 -1.98
N VAL A 84 -0.11 -11.13 -0.87
CA VAL A 84 0.49 -10.98 0.46
C VAL A 84 1.22 -12.25 0.87
N VAL A 85 0.63 -13.42 0.63
CA VAL A 85 1.27 -14.72 0.91
C VAL A 85 2.51 -14.92 0.04
N LEU A 86 2.41 -14.66 -1.26
CA LEU A 86 3.54 -14.75 -2.18
C LEU A 86 4.67 -13.78 -1.81
N LEU A 87 4.34 -12.54 -1.46
CA LEU A 87 5.32 -11.57 -0.99
C LEU A 87 5.98 -12.01 0.31
N TRP A 88 5.21 -12.53 1.25
CA TRP A 88 5.77 -13.06 2.49
C TRP A 88 6.73 -14.21 2.23
N LEU A 89 6.35 -15.18 1.39
CA LEU A 89 7.22 -16.28 0.96
C LEU A 89 8.47 -15.75 0.24
N PHE A 90 8.30 -14.80 -0.68
CA PHE A 90 9.42 -14.21 -1.40
C PHE A 90 10.41 -13.54 -0.45
N VAL A 91 9.95 -12.69 0.46
CA VAL A 91 10.80 -11.90 1.37
C VAL A 91 11.46 -12.78 2.44
N TYR A 92 10.79 -13.83 2.93
CA TYR A 92 11.30 -14.62 4.07
C TYR A 92 11.83 -15.99 3.71
N ARG A 93 11.48 -16.54 2.54
CA ARG A 93 11.85 -17.90 2.14
C ARG A 93 12.77 -17.96 0.94
N THR A 94 13.05 -16.84 0.26
CA THR A 94 13.96 -16.83 -0.90
C THR A 94 15.26 -16.10 -0.58
N PRO A 95 16.37 -16.47 -1.25
CA PRO A 95 17.65 -15.75 -1.12
C PRO A 95 17.55 -14.31 -1.60
N TYR A 96 16.74 -14.02 -2.63
CA TYR A 96 16.49 -12.65 -3.10
C TYR A 96 15.85 -11.78 -2.02
N GLY A 97 14.90 -12.31 -1.26
CA GLY A 97 14.28 -11.62 -0.15
C GLY A 97 15.27 -11.32 0.99
N LEU A 98 16.19 -12.25 1.26
CA LEU A 98 17.27 -12.03 2.22
C LEU A 98 18.19 -10.88 1.77
N TRP A 99 18.62 -10.90 0.51
CA TRP A 99 19.47 -9.84 -0.07
C TRP A 99 18.76 -8.48 -0.08
N LEU A 100 17.48 -8.48 -0.35
CA LEU A 100 16.65 -7.27 -0.39
C LEU A 100 16.55 -6.62 1.01
N ARG A 101 16.37 -7.42 2.06
CA ARG A 101 16.39 -6.95 3.44
C ARG A 101 17.79 -6.47 3.86
N ALA A 102 18.83 -7.23 3.51
CA ALA A 102 20.21 -6.85 3.79
C ALA A 102 20.60 -5.55 3.07
N ALA A 103 20.11 -5.33 1.84
CA ALA A 103 20.34 -4.07 1.11
C ALA A 103 19.73 -2.84 1.80
N GLY A 104 18.62 -3.02 2.54
CA GLY A 104 17.98 -1.98 3.33
C GLY A 104 18.64 -1.74 4.69
N GLU A 105 19.07 -2.80 5.37
CA GLU A 105 19.61 -2.71 6.74
C GLU A 105 21.11 -2.39 6.76
N LYS A 106 21.92 -3.12 5.97
CA LYS A 106 23.38 -3.02 5.93
C LYS A 106 23.90 -3.28 4.52
N PRO A 107 23.87 -2.29 3.62
CA PRO A 107 24.29 -2.46 2.22
C PRO A 107 25.76 -2.86 2.08
N GLU A 108 26.64 -2.49 3.03
CA GLU A 108 28.06 -2.84 3.01
C GLU A 108 28.29 -4.34 3.17
N THR A 109 27.51 -4.99 4.04
CA THR A 109 27.58 -6.46 4.24
C THR A 109 27.23 -7.20 2.93
N LEU A 110 26.34 -6.66 2.12
CA LEU A 110 25.98 -7.23 0.83
C LEU A 110 27.14 -7.10 -0.18
N ARG A 111 27.84 -5.98 -0.16
CA ARG A 111 29.01 -5.76 -1.02
C ARG A 111 30.17 -6.71 -0.69
N THR A 112 30.41 -6.97 0.59
CA THR A 112 31.45 -7.95 1.00
C THR A 112 31.08 -9.37 0.57
N ALA A 113 29.79 -9.69 0.46
CA ALA A 113 29.30 -10.96 -0.09
C ALA A 113 29.28 -11.01 -1.64
N GLY A 114 29.81 -9.99 -2.34
CA GLY A 114 29.86 -9.94 -3.80
C GLY A 114 28.54 -9.58 -4.50
N ILE A 115 27.53 -9.13 -3.74
CA ILE A 115 26.21 -8.79 -4.28
C ILE A 115 26.05 -7.27 -4.30
N SER A 116 25.64 -6.70 -5.44
CA SER A 116 25.44 -5.26 -5.57
C SER A 116 24.13 -4.82 -4.90
N PRO A 117 24.16 -3.95 -3.86
CA PRO A 117 22.97 -3.41 -3.22
C PRO A 117 22.11 -2.58 -4.18
N GLU A 118 22.74 -1.94 -5.16
CA GLU A 118 22.07 -1.13 -6.17
C GLU A 118 21.06 -1.97 -6.99
N LYS A 119 21.46 -3.19 -7.41
CA LYS A 119 20.56 -4.11 -8.13
C LYS A 119 19.33 -4.49 -7.28
N MET A 120 19.54 -4.67 -5.97
CA MET A 120 18.44 -4.99 -5.05
C MET A 120 17.50 -3.81 -4.87
N LYS A 121 18.02 -2.59 -4.77
CA LYS A 121 17.21 -1.36 -4.73
C LYS A 121 16.41 -1.16 -6.02
N TRP A 122 16.99 -1.45 -7.18
CA TRP A 122 16.28 -1.45 -8.47
C TRP A 122 15.12 -2.45 -8.46
N LEU A 123 15.36 -3.68 -8.04
CA LEU A 123 14.34 -4.71 -7.92
C LEU A 123 13.20 -4.29 -7.00
N ALA A 124 13.54 -3.72 -5.82
CA ALA A 124 12.55 -3.21 -4.87
C ALA A 124 11.65 -2.12 -5.48
N SER A 125 12.26 -1.15 -6.16
CA SER A 125 11.52 -0.04 -6.79
C SER A 125 10.62 -0.51 -7.93
N LEU A 126 11.06 -1.48 -8.72
CA LEU A 126 10.25 -2.07 -9.79
C LEU A 126 9.05 -2.84 -9.22
N LEU A 127 9.27 -3.68 -8.19
CA LEU A 127 8.19 -4.40 -7.51
C LEU A 127 7.19 -3.42 -6.88
N CYS A 128 7.67 -2.38 -6.22
CA CYS A 128 6.81 -1.33 -5.68
C CYS A 128 5.95 -0.69 -6.78
N GLY A 129 6.54 -0.33 -7.92
CA GLY A 129 5.81 0.24 -9.05
C GLY A 129 4.75 -0.70 -9.66
N ILE A 130 5.00 -2.02 -9.67
CA ILE A 130 4.01 -3.02 -10.11
C ILE A 130 2.83 -3.06 -9.12
N PHE A 131 3.10 -3.17 -7.82
CA PHE A 131 2.05 -3.23 -6.80
C PHE A 131 1.22 -1.95 -6.72
N CYS A 132 1.86 -0.79 -6.85
CA CYS A 132 1.14 0.49 -6.96
C CYS A 132 0.23 0.53 -8.20
N GLY A 133 0.67 -0.03 -9.33
CA GLY A 133 -0.16 -0.16 -10.54
C GLY A 133 -1.38 -1.05 -10.32
N ILE A 134 -1.22 -2.19 -9.66
CA ILE A 134 -2.33 -3.09 -9.29
C ILE A 134 -3.30 -2.39 -8.34
N ALA A 135 -2.78 -1.67 -7.34
CA ALA A 135 -3.61 -0.90 -6.40
C ALA A 135 -4.41 0.22 -7.11
N GLY A 136 -3.79 0.90 -8.09
CA GLY A 136 -4.49 1.90 -8.92
C GLY A 136 -5.60 1.28 -9.77
N ALA A 137 -5.35 0.13 -10.36
CA ALA A 137 -6.37 -0.63 -11.11
C ALA A 137 -7.54 -1.06 -10.19
N TYR A 138 -7.25 -1.49 -8.97
CA TYR A 138 -8.29 -1.79 -7.98
C TYR A 138 -9.15 -0.57 -7.65
N LEU A 139 -8.53 0.59 -7.45
CA LEU A 139 -9.27 1.81 -7.14
C LEU A 139 -10.26 2.19 -8.25
N SER A 140 -9.84 2.13 -9.51
CA SER A 140 -10.70 2.51 -10.64
C SER A 140 -11.78 1.47 -10.94
N LEU A 141 -11.44 0.18 -10.91
CA LEU A 141 -12.31 -0.89 -11.38
C LEU A 141 -13.26 -1.46 -10.31
N CYS A 142 -12.84 -1.43 -9.03
CA CYS A 142 -13.59 -2.06 -7.95
C CYS A 142 -14.16 -1.05 -6.95
N ASN A 143 -13.35 -0.15 -6.44
CA ASN A 143 -13.76 0.74 -5.35
C ASN A 143 -14.69 1.85 -5.83
N LEU A 144 -14.41 2.44 -6.98
CA LEU A 144 -15.23 3.50 -7.59
C LEU A 144 -16.27 2.96 -8.60
N GLN A 145 -16.60 1.68 -8.50
CA GLN A 145 -17.61 1.03 -9.35
C GLN A 145 -17.39 1.25 -10.86
N GLY A 146 -16.13 1.19 -11.29
CA GLY A 146 -15.79 1.42 -12.69
C GLY A 146 -15.72 2.88 -13.11
N THR A 147 -15.50 3.80 -12.18
CA THR A 147 -15.27 5.20 -12.50
C THR A 147 -13.81 5.58 -12.34
N PHE A 148 -13.24 6.25 -13.32
CA PHE A 148 -11.94 6.90 -13.20
C PHE A 148 -12.16 8.39 -12.92
N ALA A 149 -11.58 8.89 -11.83
CA ALA A 149 -11.56 10.29 -11.47
C ALA A 149 -10.12 10.77 -11.27
N GLU A 150 -9.86 12.03 -11.61
CA GLU A 150 -8.55 12.65 -11.33
C GLU A 150 -8.30 12.62 -9.82
N ASN A 151 -7.06 12.31 -9.42
CA ASN A 151 -6.64 12.22 -8.01
C ASN A 151 -7.45 11.22 -7.15
N MET A 152 -7.97 10.14 -7.75
CA MET A 152 -8.79 9.14 -7.06
C MET A 152 -8.07 8.42 -5.89
N SER A 153 -6.74 8.48 -5.83
CA SER A 153 -5.96 7.93 -4.71
C SER A 153 -6.17 8.70 -3.41
N ASN A 154 -6.51 9.99 -3.49
CA ASN A 154 -6.92 10.87 -2.39
C ASN A 154 -6.12 10.63 -1.09
N SER A 155 -4.79 10.77 -1.16
CA SER A 155 -3.86 10.61 -0.03
C SER A 155 -3.80 9.21 0.61
N ARG A 156 -4.46 8.18 0.06
CA ARG A 156 -4.44 6.79 0.58
C ARG A 156 -3.04 6.19 0.63
N GLY A 157 -2.11 6.71 -0.17
CA GLY A 157 -0.70 6.33 -0.12
C GLY A 157 -0.04 6.60 1.24
N TYR A 158 -0.42 7.68 1.94
CA TYR A 158 0.09 7.99 3.27
C TYR A 158 -0.44 7.00 4.32
N VAL A 159 -1.70 6.57 4.20
CA VAL A 159 -2.27 5.52 5.05
C VAL A 159 -1.55 4.20 4.81
N ALA A 160 -1.27 3.85 3.56
CA ALA A 160 -0.47 2.66 3.21
C ALA A 160 0.94 2.73 3.79
N PHE A 161 1.59 3.88 3.74
CA PHE A 161 2.90 4.11 4.37
C PHE A 161 2.84 3.90 5.90
N ALA A 162 1.81 4.43 6.56
CA ALA A 162 1.57 4.16 7.98
C ALA A 162 1.42 2.67 8.27
N CYS A 163 0.67 1.91 7.44
CA CYS A 163 0.54 0.46 7.58
C CYS A 163 1.88 -0.29 7.51
N VAL A 164 2.80 0.16 6.65
CA VAL A 164 4.16 -0.41 6.55
C VAL A 164 4.95 -0.18 7.83
N ILE A 165 4.88 1.03 8.40
CA ILE A 165 5.55 1.36 9.68
C ILE A 165 4.98 0.50 10.80
N PHE A 166 3.64 0.40 10.94
CA PHE A 166 2.99 -0.44 11.95
C PHE A 166 3.29 -1.92 11.77
N GLY A 167 3.42 -2.36 10.52
CA GLY A 167 3.83 -3.72 10.17
C GLY A 167 5.31 -4.02 10.42
N ALA A 168 6.13 -3.01 10.80
CA ALA A 168 7.59 -3.14 10.92
C ALA A 168 8.20 -3.78 9.66
N ALA A 169 7.82 -3.29 8.48
CA ALA A 169 8.24 -3.78 7.16
C ALA A 169 7.95 -5.27 6.90
N ASN A 170 7.03 -5.89 7.67
CA ASN A 170 6.58 -7.26 7.45
C ASN A 170 5.28 -7.27 6.65
N PRO A 171 5.20 -7.91 5.46
CA PRO A 171 4.02 -7.89 4.60
C PRO A 171 2.74 -8.36 5.28
N ALA A 172 2.81 -9.45 6.06
CA ALA A 172 1.64 -9.99 6.76
C ALA A 172 1.12 -9.04 7.85
N LYS A 173 2.02 -8.43 8.63
CA LYS A 173 1.64 -7.47 9.67
C LYS A 173 1.12 -6.16 9.06
N ALA A 174 1.72 -5.71 7.97
CA ALA A 174 1.24 -4.53 7.22
C ALA A 174 -0.15 -4.76 6.65
N TYR A 175 -0.45 -5.98 6.18
CA TYR A 175 -1.79 -6.35 5.71
C TYR A 175 -2.82 -6.32 6.83
N VAL A 176 -2.50 -6.84 8.02
CA VAL A 176 -3.40 -6.76 9.19
C VAL A 176 -3.64 -5.29 9.59
N ALA A 177 -2.60 -4.46 9.58
CA ALA A 177 -2.74 -3.03 9.82
C ALA A 177 -3.65 -2.38 8.78
N ALA A 178 -3.48 -2.70 7.49
CA ALA A 178 -4.33 -2.19 6.41
C ALA A 178 -5.81 -2.60 6.57
N LEU A 179 -6.08 -3.84 7.00
CA LEU A 179 -7.46 -4.28 7.32
C LEU A 179 -8.07 -3.48 8.47
N MET A 180 -7.28 -3.20 9.52
CA MET A 180 -7.74 -2.35 10.63
C MET A 180 -8.08 -0.93 10.16
N PHE A 181 -7.20 -0.32 9.37
CA PHE A 181 -7.47 1.02 8.82
C PHE A 181 -8.69 1.02 7.91
N GLY A 182 -8.84 0.01 7.03
CA GLY A 182 -10.02 -0.14 6.18
C GLY A 182 -11.31 -0.32 6.97
N PHE A 183 -11.27 -1.04 8.09
CA PHE A 183 -12.41 -1.19 8.97
C PHE A 183 -12.83 0.16 9.60
N PHE A 184 -11.88 0.95 10.08
CA PHE A 184 -12.17 2.27 10.64
C PHE A 184 -12.64 3.27 9.57
N ASP A 185 -12.08 3.20 8.35
CA ASP A 185 -12.54 3.99 7.21
C ASP A 185 -14.00 3.67 6.88
N ALA A 186 -14.37 2.38 6.87
CA ALA A 186 -15.73 1.94 6.64
C ALA A 186 -16.72 2.40 7.73
N ILE A 187 -16.29 2.41 9.01
CA ILE A 187 -17.08 2.99 10.11
C ILE A 187 -17.24 4.49 9.88
N GLY A 188 -16.16 5.19 9.53
CA GLY A 188 -16.20 6.61 9.21
C GLY A 188 -17.22 6.94 8.14
N LEU A 189 -17.22 6.21 7.04
CA LEU A 189 -18.19 6.38 5.96
C LEU A 189 -19.65 6.18 6.41
N ARG A 190 -19.92 5.20 7.28
CA ARG A 190 -21.28 4.98 7.83
C ARG A 190 -21.73 6.06 8.81
N LEU A 191 -20.80 6.70 9.51
CA LEU A 191 -21.12 7.79 10.43
C LEU A 191 -21.37 9.12 9.69
N GLN A 192 -20.96 9.25 8.42
CA GLN A 192 -21.23 10.46 7.63
C GLN A 192 -22.70 10.79 7.47
N ASP A 193 -23.59 9.80 7.56
CA ASP A 193 -25.05 10.03 7.54
C ASP A 193 -25.58 10.74 8.80
N ARG A 194 -24.81 10.75 9.89
CA ARG A 194 -25.24 11.30 11.19
C ARG A 194 -24.38 12.46 11.70
N ILE A 195 -23.16 12.60 11.19
CA ILE A 195 -22.16 13.57 11.61
C ILE A 195 -21.63 14.30 10.39
N SER A 196 -21.24 15.57 10.54
CA SER A 196 -20.69 16.34 9.43
C SER A 196 -19.52 15.62 8.72
N SER A 197 -19.51 15.68 7.41
CA SER A 197 -18.51 15.01 6.53
C SER A 197 -17.07 15.31 6.96
N ASP A 198 -16.80 16.54 7.41
CA ASP A 198 -15.45 16.98 7.79
C ASP A 198 -14.95 16.29 9.07
N LEU A 199 -15.81 16.12 10.07
CA LEU A 199 -15.45 15.40 11.30
C LEU A 199 -15.22 13.91 11.02
N THR A 200 -16.00 13.32 10.14
CA THR A 200 -15.86 11.90 9.79
C THR A 200 -14.59 11.62 8.99
N ALA A 201 -14.18 12.56 8.12
CA ALA A 201 -12.91 12.47 7.40
C ALA A 201 -11.68 12.51 8.32
N MET A 202 -11.79 13.07 9.55
CA MET A 202 -10.71 13.08 10.54
C MET A 202 -10.51 11.72 11.24
N ILE A 203 -11.50 10.85 11.26
CA ILE A 203 -11.47 9.57 12.02
C ILE A 203 -10.26 8.69 11.63
N PRO A 204 -9.96 8.40 10.37
CA PRO A 204 -8.81 7.58 9.99
C PRO A 204 -7.47 8.18 10.46
N TYR A 205 -7.35 9.52 10.39
CA TYR A 205 -6.12 10.22 10.80
C TYR A 205 -5.97 10.24 12.32
N ALA A 206 -7.05 10.47 13.07
CA ALA A 206 -7.03 10.40 14.53
C ALA A 206 -6.62 9.00 15.02
N ILE A 207 -7.12 7.95 14.37
CA ILE A 207 -6.77 6.57 14.68
C ILE A 207 -5.29 6.29 14.36
N THR A 208 -4.75 6.82 13.25
CA THR A 208 -3.31 6.70 12.95
C THR A 208 -2.46 7.30 14.07
N VAL A 209 -2.81 8.48 14.55
CA VAL A 209 -2.08 9.13 15.65
C VAL A 209 -2.15 8.31 16.94
N LEU A 210 -3.34 7.85 17.32
CA LEU A 210 -3.53 7.01 18.50
C LEU A 210 -2.75 5.70 18.43
N MET A 211 -2.80 5.03 17.27
CA MET A 211 -2.03 3.80 17.03
C MET A 211 -0.53 4.06 17.07
N MET A 212 -0.05 5.16 16.52
CA MET A 212 1.36 5.54 16.58
C MET A 212 1.83 5.73 18.02
N ILE A 213 1.06 6.46 18.84
CA ILE A 213 1.31 6.64 20.28
C ILE A 213 1.38 5.27 20.97
N TYR A 214 0.40 4.38 20.70
CA TYR A 214 0.38 3.04 21.29
C TYR A 214 1.62 2.21 20.93
N VAL A 215 2.03 2.21 19.66
CA VAL A 215 3.21 1.47 19.18
C VAL A 215 4.49 2.00 19.81
N VAL A 216 4.66 3.34 19.87
CA VAL A 216 5.83 3.98 20.50
C VAL A 216 5.91 3.60 21.99
N VAL A 217 4.81 3.77 22.73
CA VAL A 217 4.76 3.45 24.16
C VAL A 217 5.08 1.95 24.40
N ARG A 218 4.54 1.06 23.57
CA ARG A 218 4.81 -0.39 23.67
C ARG A 218 6.26 -0.73 23.37
N THR A 219 6.87 -0.09 22.40
CA THR A 219 8.26 -0.30 22.01
C THR A 219 9.21 0.20 23.09
N GLU A 220 8.94 1.37 23.65
CA GLU A 220 9.68 1.93 24.78
C GLU A 220 9.61 1.02 26.02
N LYS A 221 8.42 0.53 26.36
CA LYS A 221 8.26 -0.42 27.48
C LYS A 221 9.08 -1.70 27.26
N LYS A 222 9.11 -2.24 26.03
CA LYS A 222 9.92 -3.41 25.70
C LYS A 222 11.43 -3.13 25.85
N LYS A 223 11.91 -1.99 25.37
CA LYS A 223 13.31 -1.58 25.52
C LYS A 223 13.71 -1.45 27.00
N ARG A 224 12.87 -0.79 27.82
CA ARG A 224 13.11 -0.66 29.26
C ARG A 224 13.13 -2.01 29.98
N HIS A 225 12.26 -2.97 29.61
CA HIS A 225 12.29 -4.32 30.15
C HIS A 225 13.54 -5.11 29.75
N ALA A 226 14.02 -4.94 28.51
CA ALA A 226 15.26 -5.58 28.06
C ALA A 226 16.50 -5.06 28.82
N LEU A 227 16.58 -3.73 29.03
CA LEU A 227 17.66 -3.09 29.79
C LEU A 227 17.66 -3.42 31.30
N ARG A 228 16.52 -3.81 31.87
CA ARG A 228 16.43 -4.25 33.27
C ARG A 228 16.81 -5.72 33.48
N ARG A 229 16.93 -6.49 32.40
CA ARG A 229 17.30 -7.91 32.44
C ARG A 229 18.75 -8.19 32.00
N ALA A 230 19.43 -7.19 31.46
CA ALA A 230 20.88 -7.16 31.19
C ALA A 230 21.63 -6.52 32.35
#